data_71f9237fa524d4f1ee22361153ccb0dd
#
_entry.id   71f9237fa524d4f1ee22361153ccb0dd
#
_cell.length_a   1.000
_cell.length_b   1.000
_cell.length_c   1.000
_cell.angle_alpha   90.00
_cell.angle_beta   90.00
_cell.angle_gamma   90.00
#
_symmetry.space_group_name_H-M   'P 1'
#
loop_
_entity.id
_entity.type
_entity.pdbx_description
1 polymer ?
#
loop_
_entity_poly.entity_id
_entity_poly.type
_entity_poly.pdbx_seq_one_letter_code
_entity_poly.pdbx_strand_id
1 'polypeptide(L)'
;MTIDCSYQIEQNGIVIRKEWDSFSRSIFLSGSSRKIYRINDCWKNIPEQLYLYSSAFTEALLAHPEKENIPQRYKKGLVIKAYAPRINKDYCLAICGNQKSLGHWDPEKAVLMSDTNFPEWQIELDASKLKYPLEYKFILYNKQEKKADCWEKNPNRYLADPELKTNETLVISDRYVYFDIPAWKGAGIA
;
A
#
# COMPACT_ATOMS: atom_id res chain seq x y z
N MET A 1 8.08 16.42 -6.23
CA MET A 1 7.15 17.27 -5.44
C MET A 1 6.56 16.42 -4.34
N THR A 2 6.56 16.92 -3.11
CA THR A 2 5.90 16.27 -1.97
C THR A 2 4.67 17.08 -1.59
N ILE A 3 3.56 16.41 -1.31
CA ILE A 3 2.33 17.01 -0.81
C ILE A 3 2.07 16.43 0.57
N ASP A 4 1.94 17.29 1.56
CA ASP A 4 1.54 16.90 2.91
C ASP A 4 0.06 17.22 3.11
N CYS A 5 -0.70 16.28 3.68
CA CYS A 5 -2.13 16.45 3.91
C CYS A 5 -2.56 15.80 5.24
N SER A 6 -3.65 16.32 5.80
CA SER A 6 -4.35 15.77 6.96
C SER A 6 -5.86 15.96 6.79
N TYR A 7 -6.65 15.19 7.52
CA TYR A 7 -8.11 15.30 7.48
C TYR A 7 -8.66 15.90 8.79
N GLN A 8 -9.75 16.62 8.64
CA GLN A 8 -10.51 17.14 9.78
C GLN A 8 -12.00 16.99 9.51
N ILE A 9 -12.76 16.86 10.56
CA ILE A 9 -14.23 16.89 10.51
C ILE A 9 -14.68 18.27 10.92
N GLU A 10 -15.46 18.91 10.06
CA GLU A 10 -16.08 20.21 10.33
C GLU A 10 -17.60 20.08 10.42
N GLN A 11 -18.20 20.87 11.30
CA GLN A 11 -19.63 21.05 11.41
C GLN A 11 -19.93 22.56 11.53
N ASN A 12 -20.74 23.08 10.63
CA ASN A 12 -21.09 24.52 10.60
C ASN A 12 -19.87 25.47 10.62
N GLY A 13 -18.78 25.12 9.92
CA GLY A 13 -17.55 25.90 9.88
C GLY A 13 -16.66 25.79 11.11
N ILE A 14 -17.03 24.94 12.07
CA ILE A 14 -16.24 24.67 13.27
C ILE A 14 -15.59 23.29 13.15
N VAL A 15 -14.28 23.23 13.33
CA VAL A 15 -13.53 21.96 13.38
C VAL A 15 -13.87 21.25 14.69
N ILE A 16 -14.58 20.11 14.58
CA ILE A 16 -15.00 19.31 15.73
C ILE A 16 -14.05 18.16 16.03
N ARG A 17 -13.27 17.73 15.03
CA ARG A 17 -12.28 16.69 15.21
C ARG A 17 -11.18 16.82 14.15
N LYS A 18 -9.93 16.65 14.57
CA LYS A 18 -8.77 16.49 13.68
C LYS A 18 -8.25 15.07 13.79
N GLU A 19 -7.66 14.59 12.71
CA GLU A 19 -6.82 13.41 12.81
C GLU A 19 -5.68 13.64 13.79
N TRP A 20 -5.18 12.54 14.30
CA TRP A 20 -3.96 12.61 15.07
C TRP A 20 -2.80 13.01 14.14
N ASP A 21 -2.26 14.20 14.36
CA ASP A 21 -1.37 14.93 13.43
C ASP A 21 0.14 14.66 13.68
N SER A 22 0.48 13.75 14.61
CA SER A 22 1.88 13.31 14.77
C SER A 22 2.46 12.64 13.52
N PHE A 23 1.64 12.42 12.48
CA PHE A 23 2.08 11.91 11.18
C PHE A 23 1.52 12.73 10.04
N SER A 24 2.39 13.49 9.40
CA SER A 24 2.07 14.01 8.09
C SER A 24 1.85 12.85 7.10
N ARG A 25 0.85 12.98 6.24
CA ARG A 25 0.71 12.14 5.07
C ARG A 25 1.48 12.80 3.95
N SER A 26 2.71 12.39 3.77
CA SER A 26 3.52 12.88 2.65
C SER A 26 3.30 12.01 1.42
N ILE A 27 2.89 12.64 0.33
CA ILE A 27 2.71 12.02 -0.97
C ILE A 27 3.84 12.48 -1.87
N PHE A 28 4.72 11.58 -2.24
CA PHE A 28 5.80 11.89 -3.17
C PHE A 28 5.32 11.71 -4.62
N LEU A 29 5.32 12.79 -5.38
CA LEU A 29 4.98 12.80 -6.80
C LEU A 29 6.28 12.86 -7.62
N SER A 30 6.62 11.78 -8.34
CA SER A 30 7.79 11.75 -9.21
C SER A 30 7.49 12.45 -10.54
N GLY A 31 8.39 13.34 -10.99
CA GLY A 31 8.11 14.35 -12.01
C GLY A 31 8.41 14.04 -13.48
N SER A 32 8.78 12.81 -13.87
CA SER A 32 9.31 12.56 -15.21
C SER A 32 8.38 11.87 -16.23
N SER A 33 7.18 11.49 -15.84
CA SER A 33 6.21 10.83 -16.74
C SER A 33 4.77 11.22 -16.37
N ARG A 34 3.86 11.12 -17.33
CA ARG A 34 2.43 11.31 -17.06
C ARG A 34 1.91 10.24 -16.12
N LYS A 35 1.73 10.57 -14.85
CA LYS A 35 1.20 9.71 -13.82
C LYS A 35 -0.07 10.29 -13.24
N ILE A 36 -1.04 9.42 -13.04
CA ILE A 36 -2.27 9.71 -12.29
C ILE A 36 -2.12 9.02 -10.94
N TYR A 37 -2.35 9.76 -9.86
CA TYR A 37 -2.24 9.23 -8.51
C TYR A 37 -3.62 9.10 -7.88
N ARG A 38 -3.94 7.90 -7.42
CA ARG A 38 -5.12 7.63 -6.59
C ARG A 38 -4.64 7.17 -5.22
N ILE A 39 -5.12 7.83 -4.18
CA ILE A 39 -4.74 7.54 -2.80
C ILE A 39 -5.97 7.05 -2.07
N ASN A 40 -5.92 5.80 -1.61
CA ASN A 40 -6.92 5.23 -0.73
C ASN A 40 -6.42 5.40 0.71
N ASP A 41 -7.11 6.21 1.46
CA ASP A 41 -6.70 6.59 2.80
C ASP A 41 -7.83 6.32 3.81
N CYS A 42 -7.49 6.32 5.08
CA CYS A 42 -8.45 6.17 6.16
C CYS A 42 -8.17 7.21 7.25
N TRP A 43 -9.18 7.44 8.09
CA TRP A 43 -9.02 8.28 9.26
C TRP A 43 -7.95 7.71 10.21
N LYS A 44 -6.98 8.51 10.58
CA LYS A 44 -5.95 8.12 11.54
C LYS A 44 -6.43 8.35 12.96
N ASN A 45 -6.74 7.27 13.65
CA ASN A 45 -6.80 7.26 15.10
C ASN A 45 -5.40 7.02 15.67
N ILE A 46 -5.22 7.26 16.96
CA ILE A 46 -4.00 6.88 17.68
C ILE A 46 -3.91 5.34 17.65
N PRO A 47 -2.92 4.74 16.96
CA PRO A 47 -2.80 3.29 16.89
C PRO A 47 -2.19 2.75 18.19
N GLU A 48 -2.52 1.50 18.53
CA GLU A 48 -1.93 0.82 19.69
C GLU A 48 -0.40 0.79 19.66
N GLN A 49 0.18 0.69 18.46
CA GLN A 49 1.63 0.67 18.28
C GLN A 49 2.08 1.95 17.56
N LEU A 50 1.82 3.04 18.22
CA LEU A 50 2.10 4.38 17.81
C LEU A 50 3.50 4.60 17.26
N TYR A 51 4.50 4.04 17.93
CA TYR A 51 5.91 4.19 17.58
C TYR A 51 6.25 3.69 16.17
N LEU A 52 5.55 2.66 15.66
CA LEU A 52 5.78 2.14 14.29
C LEU A 52 5.43 3.13 13.19
N TYR A 53 4.67 4.16 13.53
CA TYR A 53 4.23 5.19 12.61
C TYR A 53 4.90 6.53 12.89
N SER A 54 5.80 6.59 13.86
CA SER A 54 6.54 7.81 14.17
C SER A 54 7.64 8.06 13.13
N SER A 55 7.94 9.34 12.87
CA SER A 55 9.06 9.72 12.02
C SER A 55 10.40 9.18 12.57
N ALA A 56 10.54 9.10 13.88
CA ALA A 56 11.70 8.47 14.51
C ALA A 56 11.87 7.01 14.10
N PHE A 57 10.78 6.24 14.00
CA PHE A 57 10.84 4.85 13.53
C PHE A 57 11.00 4.77 12.01
N THR A 58 10.17 5.52 11.27
CA THR A 58 10.14 5.42 9.81
C THR A 58 11.33 6.08 9.13
N GLU A 59 11.90 7.11 9.73
CA GLU A 59 13.02 7.86 9.16
C GLU A 59 14.37 7.46 9.74
N ALA A 60 14.43 7.13 11.04
CA ALA A 60 15.69 6.77 11.69
C ALA A 60 16.02 5.27 11.63
N LEU A 61 15.00 4.39 11.80
CA LEU A 61 15.21 2.94 11.80
C LEU A 61 14.97 2.30 10.43
N LEU A 62 14.06 2.87 9.63
CA LEU A 62 13.70 2.38 8.33
C LEU A 62 14.17 3.33 7.21
N ALA A 63 15.09 4.25 7.51
CA ALA A 63 15.62 5.20 6.54
C ALA A 63 16.31 4.45 5.39
N HIS A 64 15.64 4.40 4.26
CA HIS A 64 16.29 4.07 3.01
C HIS A 64 16.85 5.36 2.40
N PRO A 65 18.11 5.38 1.97
CA PRO A 65 18.80 6.59 1.52
C PRO A 65 18.11 7.26 0.33
N GLU A 66 17.41 6.52 -0.50
CA GLU A 66 16.57 7.06 -1.58
C GLU A 66 15.46 6.05 -1.90
N LYS A 67 14.21 6.55 -2.01
CA LYS A 67 13.13 5.72 -2.55
C LYS A 67 13.41 5.47 -4.03
N GLU A 68 13.58 4.23 -4.41
CA GLU A 68 13.76 3.88 -5.81
C GLU A 68 12.56 4.32 -6.64
N ASN A 69 12.84 5.10 -7.68
CA ASN A 69 11.84 5.39 -8.69
C ASN A 69 11.48 4.08 -9.40
N ILE A 70 10.20 3.73 -9.41
CA ILE A 70 9.72 2.60 -10.20
C ILE A 70 9.85 2.99 -11.66
N PRO A 71 10.73 2.34 -12.45
CA PRO A 71 10.78 2.58 -13.87
C PRO A 71 9.44 2.17 -14.49
N GLN A 72 8.87 3.00 -15.34
CA GLN A 72 7.66 2.66 -16.07
C GLN A 72 7.98 1.52 -17.06
N ARG A 73 7.55 0.30 -16.73
CA ARG A 73 7.76 -0.90 -17.57
C ARG A 73 6.73 -1.04 -18.67
N TYR A 74 5.53 -0.50 -18.46
CA TYR A 74 4.38 -0.71 -19.35
C TYR A 74 3.90 0.60 -19.97
N LYS A 75 3.41 0.51 -21.21
CA LYS A 75 2.79 1.65 -21.90
C LYS A 75 1.54 2.17 -21.20
N LYS A 76 0.84 1.28 -20.49
CA LYS A 76 -0.24 1.61 -19.56
C LYS A 76 0.07 0.90 -18.26
N GLY A 77 0.52 1.64 -17.27
CA GLY A 77 0.95 1.09 -15.98
C GLY A 77 -0.13 1.20 -14.92
N LEU A 78 -0.23 0.19 -14.07
CA LEU A 78 -0.92 0.26 -12.78
C LEU A 78 0.08 -0.09 -11.70
N VAL A 79 0.41 0.87 -10.86
CA VAL A 79 1.25 0.68 -9.68
C VAL A 79 0.38 0.69 -8.44
N ILE A 80 0.40 -0.40 -7.69
CA ILE A 80 -0.28 -0.49 -6.40
C ILE A 80 0.79 -0.46 -5.32
N LYS A 81 0.66 0.49 -4.41
CA LYS A 81 1.52 0.67 -3.25
C LYS A 81 0.72 0.42 -1.98
N ALA A 82 1.33 -0.23 -1.02
CA ALA A 82 0.73 -0.50 0.28
C ALA A 82 1.72 -0.18 1.40
N TYR A 83 1.27 0.54 2.41
CA TYR A 83 2.10 0.84 3.58
C TYR A 83 1.81 -0.17 4.68
N ALA A 84 2.78 -1.05 4.96
CA ALA A 84 2.64 -2.14 5.91
C ALA A 84 3.93 -2.37 6.73
N PRO A 85 4.24 -1.50 7.73
CA PRO A 85 5.47 -1.54 8.50
C PRO A 85 5.55 -2.71 9.49
N ARG A 86 4.43 -3.40 9.74
CA ARG A 86 4.34 -4.49 10.73
C ARG A 86 4.68 -5.86 10.17
N ILE A 87 5.01 -5.96 8.89
CA ILE A 87 5.38 -7.22 8.25
C ILE A 87 6.87 -7.46 8.52
N ASN A 88 7.18 -8.54 9.21
CA ASN A 88 8.56 -8.92 9.48
C ASN A 88 9.22 -9.60 8.26
N LYS A 89 10.53 -9.84 8.34
CA LYS A 89 11.35 -10.41 7.25
C LYS A 89 10.94 -11.81 6.79
N ASP A 90 10.23 -12.57 7.60
CA ASP A 90 9.82 -13.95 7.27
C ASP A 90 8.57 -13.95 6.37
N TYR A 91 7.92 -12.81 6.27
CA TYR A 91 6.72 -12.60 5.47
C TYR A 91 6.96 -11.60 4.34
N CYS A 92 6.06 -11.61 3.39
CA CYS A 92 5.91 -10.52 2.43
C CYS A 92 4.44 -10.22 2.21
N LEU A 93 4.19 -9.03 1.70
CA LEU A 93 2.86 -8.67 1.23
C LEU A 93 2.66 -9.24 -0.16
N ALA A 94 1.52 -9.84 -0.37
CA ALA A 94 1.08 -10.32 -1.68
C ALA A 94 -0.29 -9.72 -2.02
N ILE A 95 -0.62 -9.69 -3.29
CA ILE A 95 -1.92 -9.24 -3.79
C ILE A 95 -2.63 -10.38 -4.49
N CYS A 96 -3.92 -10.56 -4.20
CA CYS A 96 -4.78 -11.53 -4.87
C CYS A 96 -6.08 -10.84 -5.31
N GLY A 97 -6.65 -11.28 -6.43
CA GLY A 97 -7.81 -10.59 -6.98
C GLY A 97 -8.63 -11.44 -7.94
N ASN A 98 -9.64 -10.80 -8.55
CA ASN A 98 -10.70 -11.43 -9.32
C ASN A 98 -10.28 -11.97 -10.70
N GLN A 99 -9.02 -11.85 -11.08
CA GLN A 99 -8.56 -12.31 -12.39
C GLN A 99 -7.28 -13.14 -12.34
N LYS A 100 -7.01 -13.88 -13.42
CA LYS A 100 -5.90 -14.84 -13.50
C LYS A 100 -4.53 -14.21 -13.19
N SER A 101 -4.30 -12.98 -13.63
CA SER A 101 -3.06 -12.23 -13.35
C SER A 101 -2.86 -11.89 -11.87
N LEU A 102 -3.91 -12.00 -11.04
CA LEU A 102 -3.89 -11.79 -9.60
C LEU A 102 -4.34 -13.05 -8.83
N GLY A 103 -4.11 -14.24 -9.40
CA GLY A 103 -4.39 -15.52 -8.74
C GLY A 103 -5.85 -15.96 -8.75
N HIS A 104 -6.79 -15.16 -9.26
CA HIS A 104 -8.21 -15.50 -9.32
C HIS A 104 -8.80 -15.96 -7.97
N TRP A 105 -8.52 -15.19 -6.93
CA TRP A 105 -8.88 -15.46 -5.52
C TRP A 105 -8.25 -16.74 -4.93
N ASP A 106 -7.30 -17.35 -5.62
CA ASP A 106 -6.50 -18.46 -5.10
C ASP A 106 -5.28 -17.87 -4.38
N PRO A 107 -5.21 -17.96 -3.04
CA PRO A 107 -4.13 -17.35 -2.27
C PRO A 107 -2.76 -17.95 -2.58
N GLU A 108 -2.71 -19.20 -3.03
CA GLU A 108 -1.46 -19.85 -3.42
C GLU A 108 -0.90 -19.30 -4.75
N LYS A 109 -1.74 -18.59 -5.51
CA LYS A 109 -1.36 -17.90 -6.75
C LYS A 109 -1.30 -16.39 -6.59
N ALA A 110 -1.31 -15.90 -5.36
CA ALA A 110 -1.15 -14.48 -5.08
C ALA A 110 0.19 -13.96 -5.62
N VAL A 111 0.20 -12.72 -6.06
CA VAL A 111 1.40 -12.09 -6.62
C VAL A 111 2.15 -11.35 -5.52
N LEU A 112 3.42 -11.69 -5.33
CA LEU A 112 4.25 -11.08 -4.30
C LEU A 112 4.57 -9.63 -4.66
N MET A 113 4.53 -8.76 -3.66
CA MET A 113 4.92 -7.36 -3.79
C MET A 113 6.40 -7.18 -3.43
N SER A 114 7.03 -6.18 -4.04
CA SER A 114 8.40 -5.79 -3.72
C SER A 114 8.46 -5.00 -2.41
N ASP A 115 9.46 -5.30 -1.59
CA ASP A 115 9.80 -4.64 -0.33
C ASP A 115 10.99 -3.69 -0.45
N THR A 116 11.45 -3.39 -1.66
CA THR A 116 12.62 -2.53 -1.93
C THR A 116 12.52 -1.17 -1.21
N ASN A 117 11.32 -0.63 -1.13
CA ASN A 117 11.03 0.63 -0.44
C ASN A 117 10.34 0.43 0.93
N PHE A 118 10.61 -0.71 1.60
CA PHE A 118 10.00 -0.98 2.91
C PHE A 118 10.06 0.26 3.83
N PRO A 119 9.01 0.60 4.53
CA PRO A 119 7.75 -0.14 4.76
C PRO A 119 6.67 0.05 3.69
N GLU A 120 6.97 0.67 2.56
CA GLU A 120 6.10 0.75 1.39
C GLU A 120 6.35 -0.46 0.48
N TRP A 121 5.35 -1.29 0.35
CA TRP A 121 5.31 -2.43 -0.57
C TRP A 121 4.73 -1.99 -1.90
N GLN A 122 5.23 -2.54 -3.01
CA GLN A 122 4.78 -2.10 -4.33
C GLN A 122 4.73 -3.24 -5.35
N ILE A 123 3.82 -3.12 -6.30
CA ILE A 123 3.72 -3.97 -7.48
C ILE A 123 3.35 -3.12 -8.68
N GLU A 124 3.93 -3.43 -9.84
CA GLU A 124 3.56 -2.83 -11.11
C GLU A 124 2.89 -3.88 -12.01
N LEU A 125 1.73 -3.53 -12.55
CA LEU A 125 0.92 -4.36 -13.42
C LEU A 125 0.72 -3.69 -14.78
N ASP A 126 0.61 -4.51 -15.84
CA ASP A 126 0.24 -4.04 -17.17
C ASP A 126 -1.27 -3.79 -17.22
N ALA A 127 -1.67 -2.54 -17.09
CA ALA A 127 -3.08 -2.14 -17.08
C ALA A 127 -3.82 -2.52 -18.37
N SER A 128 -3.12 -2.66 -19.50
CA SER A 128 -3.72 -3.07 -20.77
C SER A 128 -4.18 -4.53 -20.79
N LYS A 129 -3.66 -5.36 -19.90
CA LYS A 129 -4.01 -6.78 -19.75
C LYS A 129 -5.00 -7.04 -18.63
N LEU A 130 -5.36 -6.02 -17.87
CA LEU A 130 -6.33 -6.14 -16.79
C LEU A 130 -7.76 -5.99 -17.32
N LYS A 131 -8.67 -6.74 -16.71
CA LYS A 131 -10.11 -6.59 -16.91
C LYS A 131 -10.67 -5.75 -15.78
N TYR A 132 -11.59 -4.86 -16.11
CA TYR A 132 -12.25 -4.00 -15.13
C TYR A 132 -13.73 -4.36 -14.99
N PRO A 133 -14.34 -4.21 -13.81
CA PRO A 133 -13.71 -3.73 -12.57
C PRO A 133 -12.66 -4.71 -12.04
N LEU A 134 -11.55 -4.16 -11.56
CA LEU A 134 -10.54 -4.92 -10.85
C LEU A 134 -10.89 -4.95 -9.36
N GLU A 135 -10.99 -6.14 -8.80
CA GLU A 135 -11.12 -6.35 -7.37
C GLU A 135 -9.89 -7.07 -6.84
N TYR A 136 -9.37 -6.62 -5.70
CA TYR A 136 -8.20 -7.23 -5.08
C TYR A 136 -8.20 -7.07 -3.57
N LYS A 137 -7.39 -7.88 -2.92
CA LYS A 137 -7.08 -7.86 -1.49
C LYS A 137 -5.61 -8.16 -1.26
N PHE A 138 -5.09 -7.71 -0.13
CA PHE A 138 -3.75 -8.09 0.30
C PHE A 138 -3.76 -9.36 1.14
N ILE A 139 -2.67 -10.09 1.03
CA ILE A 139 -2.41 -11.34 1.73
C ILE A 139 -1.04 -11.25 2.39
N LEU A 140 -0.97 -11.72 3.61
CA LEU A 140 0.30 -12.01 4.26
C LEU A 140 0.80 -13.37 3.79
N TYR A 141 1.97 -13.39 3.16
CA TYR A 141 2.56 -14.60 2.57
C TYR A 141 3.83 -14.99 3.33
N ASN A 142 3.87 -16.23 3.81
CA ASN A 142 5.03 -16.78 4.51
C ASN A 142 6.08 -17.21 3.48
N LYS A 143 7.27 -16.60 3.52
CA LYS A 143 8.38 -16.86 2.58
C LYS A 143 9.00 -18.24 2.78
N GLN A 144 9.04 -18.73 4.04
CA GLN A 144 9.66 -20.01 4.37
C GLN A 144 8.76 -21.18 3.98
N GLU A 145 7.49 -21.09 4.35
CA GLU A 145 6.50 -22.12 4.07
C GLU A 145 5.95 -22.04 2.63
N LYS A 146 6.25 -20.93 1.92
CA LYS A 146 5.81 -20.63 0.56
C LYS A 146 4.29 -20.73 0.38
N LYS A 147 3.55 -20.24 1.36
CA LYS A 147 2.08 -20.24 1.35
C LYS A 147 1.50 -18.97 1.91
N ALA A 148 0.24 -18.71 1.56
CA ALA A 148 -0.54 -17.66 2.18
C ALA A 148 -0.85 -17.98 3.64
N ASP A 149 -0.66 -17.02 4.53
CA ASP A 149 -0.94 -17.17 5.96
C ASP A 149 -2.31 -16.60 6.30
N CYS A 150 -2.56 -15.35 5.95
CA CYS A 150 -3.88 -14.73 6.18
C CYS A 150 -4.22 -13.62 5.19
N TRP A 151 -5.51 -13.39 5.03
CA TRP A 151 -6.08 -12.28 4.30
C TRP A 151 -6.15 -11.03 5.18
N GLU A 152 -6.00 -9.86 4.57
CA GLU A 152 -6.31 -8.62 5.28
C GLU A 152 -7.79 -8.56 5.72
N LYS A 153 -8.06 -7.82 6.79
CA LYS A 153 -9.44 -7.67 7.33
C LYS A 153 -10.26 -6.62 6.57
N ASN A 154 -9.61 -5.75 5.83
CA ASN A 154 -10.30 -4.74 5.04
C ASN A 154 -11.22 -5.40 3.99
N PRO A 155 -12.30 -4.74 3.56
CA PRO A 155 -13.11 -5.22 2.44
C PRO A 155 -12.27 -5.29 1.15
N ASN A 156 -12.79 -5.99 0.14
CA ASN A 156 -12.16 -6.01 -1.19
C ASN A 156 -12.01 -4.58 -1.71
N ARG A 157 -10.84 -4.30 -2.29
CA ARG A 157 -10.59 -3.05 -2.98
C ARG A 157 -11.15 -3.13 -4.39
N TYR A 158 -11.67 -2.03 -4.85
CA TYR A 158 -12.33 -1.93 -6.13
C TYR A 158 -11.71 -0.83 -6.99
N LEU A 159 -11.40 -1.14 -8.22
CA LEU A 159 -10.93 -0.19 -9.21
C LEU A 159 -11.77 -0.34 -10.50
N ALA A 160 -12.55 0.69 -10.81
CA ALA A 160 -13.16 0.84 -12.12
C ALA A 160 -12.10 1.10 -13.20
N ASP A 161 -12.46 0.95 -14.47
CA ASP A 161 -11.53 1.25 -15.57
C ASP A 161 -11.02 2.70 -15.44
N PRO A 162 -9.71 2.88 -15.28
CA PRO A 162 -9.11 4.21 -15.15
C PRO A 162 -8.95 4.94 -16.49
N GLU A 163 -9.36 4.35 -17.62
CA GLU A 163 -9.30 4.92 -18.97
C GLU A 163 -7.92 5.48 -19.34
N LEU A 164 -6.85 4.78 -18.95
CA LEU A 164 -5.48 5.24 -19.17
C LEU A 164 -5.16 5.40 -20.65
N LYS A 165 -4.51 6.50 -20.98
CA LYS A 165 -3.91 6.74 -22.28
C LYS A 165 -2.54 6.06 -22.38
N THR A 166 -2.03 5.98 -23.62
CA THR A 166 -0.67 5.45 -23.84
C THR A 166 0.36 6.30 -23.10
N ASN A 167 1.29 5.65 -22.44
CA ASN A 167 2.34 6.23 -21.59
C ASN A 167 1.81 6.92 -20.32
N GLU A 168 0.62 6.52 -19.85
CA GLU A 168 0.10 6.92 -18.54
C GLU A 168 0.22 5.76 -17.54
N THR A 169 0.47 6.11 -16.30
CA THR A 169 0.51 5.19 -15.17
C THR A 169 -0.39 5.70 -14.05
N LEU A 170 -1.33 4.86 -13.64
CA LEU A 170 -2.08 5.09 -12.40
C LEU A 170 -1.28 4.55 -11.22
N VAL A 171 -1.05 5.38 -10.23
CA VAL A 171 -0.44 4.98 -8.97
C VAL A 171 -1.51 5.01 -7.87
N ILE A 172 -1.83 3.85 -7.33
CA ILE A 172 -2.73 3.70 -6.18
C ILE A 172 -1.85 3.54 -4.93
N SER A 173 -2.13 4.33 -3.90
CA SER A 173 -1.46 4.20 -2.61
C SER A 173 -2.48 3.79 -1.55
N ASP A 174 -2.40 2.53 -1.13
CA ASP A 174 -3.22 1.95 -0.08
C ASP A 174 -2.46 2.08 1.26
N ARG A 175 -2.80 3.10 2.05
CA ARG A 175 -2.07 3.45 3.26
C ARG A 175 -2.50 2.68 4.50
N TYR A 176 -3.57 1.91 4.40
CA TYR A 176 -4.08 1.12 5.49
C TYR A 176 -4.30 -0.32 5.07
N VAL A 177 -3.40 -1.18 5.51
CA VAL A 177 -3.47 -2.63 5.34
C VAL A 177 -3.50 -3.26 6.71
N TYR A 178 -4.62 -3.89 7.07
CA TYR A 178 -4.83 -4.46 8.40
C TYR A 178 -4.94 -5.97 8.35
N PHE A 179 -4.06 -6.63 9.10
CA PHE A 179 -4.10 -8.05 9.38
C PHE A 179 -4.41 -8.27 10.85
N ASP A 180 -5.32 -9.19 11.13
CA ASP A 180 -5.56 -9.68 12.49
C ASP A 180 -4.50 -10.71 12.86
N ILE A 181 -3.29 -10.23 13.02
CA ILE A 181 -2.21 -11.06 13.52
C ILE A 181 -2.27 -10.95 15.03
N PRO A 182 -2.44 -12.07 15.76
CA PRO A 182 -2.28 -12.05 17.21
C PRO A 182 -0.98 -11.34 17.54
N ALA A 183 -1.02 -10.41 18.49
CA ALA A 183 0.11 -9.59 18.86
C ALA A 183 1.39 -10.42 18.80
N TRP A 184 2.16 -10.22 17.69
CA TRP A 184 3.54 -10.65 17.60
C TRP A 184 3.87 -12.14 17.67
N LYS A 185 3.45 -12.93 16.71
CA LYS A 185 4.34 -13.99 16.26
C LYS A 185 5.48 -13.32 15.47
N GLY A 186 6.56 -12.94 16.17
CA GLY A 186 7.84 -12.68 15.55
C GLY A 186 8.34 -11.25 15.38
N ALA A 187 8.04 -10.31 16.26
CA ALA A 187 8.93 -9.17 16.43
C ALA A 187 9.96 -9.47 17.49
N GLY A 188 10.83 -10.36 17.18
CA GLY A 188 12.14 -10.37 17.81
C GLY A 188 12.88 -9.13 17.33
N ILE A 189 12.87 -8.07 18.12
CA ILE A 189 13.95 -7.09 18.09
C ILE A 189 15.14 -7.85 18.64
N ALA A 190 16.02 -8.31 17.76
CA ALA A 190 17.36 -8.74 18.15
C ALA A 190 18.25 -7.53 18.14
#